data_e904f11bcae2a0439f294e94a3d0592e
#
_entry.id   e904f11bcae2a0439f294e94a3d0592e
#
_cell.length_a   1.000
_cell.length_b   1.000
_cell.length_c   1.000
_cell.angle_alpha   90.00
_cell.angle_beta   90.00
_cell.angle_gamma   90.00
#
_symmetry.space_group_name_H-M   'P 1'
#
loop_
_entity.id
_entity.type
_entity.pdbx_description
1 polymer ?
#
loop_
_entity_poly.entity_id
_entity_poly.type
_entity_poly.pdbx_seq_one_letter_code
_entity_poly.pdbx_strand_id
1 'polypeptide(L)'
;MNNYKRYTLQDTLDSEKRALFNVLSTFAGGGGSSTGYRLAGAKILAVNEFVEEAQNTYRENYPDTVIVPGDIKKLTGTYLMEQAGVKVGELDILDGSPPCSAFSMAGSISHGGGNTHADAFNKTKQYSDIKGVENVEDLFFEFLRVAKDIKPKVIIGENVEGLTMGEAKEYFHKIQNTFEEIGYHIVADVLDSSYFGVPQSRKRCFFIGVREDVAEKVGINFMTMYQLYPDKNDFRTTLGEAINDVVNDDKEELDYLFDKISPEKAVGKTLMKMPKDPDKVLTGMDYHEKGHHFNLKRSSLRKPCPTITAMGNLAGVAGTCHPLEDRKFT
;
A
#
# COMPACT_ATOMS: atom_id res chain seq x y z
N MET A 1 11.57 18.52 -20.09
CA MET A 1 10.10 18.47 -20.05
C MET A 1 9.73 17.57 -18.90
N ASN A 2 8.73 17.96 -18.10
CA ASN A 2 8.25 17.10 -17.00
C ASN A 2 7.50 15.90 -17.60
N ASN A 3 8.02 14.70 -17.42
CA ASN A 3 7.40 13.47 -17.94
C ASN A 3 6.40 12.85 -16.94
N TYR A 4 6.23 13.45 -15.76
CA TYR A 4 5.29 12.95 -14.77
C TYR A 4 3.85 13.26 -15.19
N LYS A 5 3.11 12.23 -15.53
CA LYS A 5 1.70 12.34 -15.91
C LYS A 5 0.82 12.22 -14.67
N ARG A 6 0.14 13.30 -14.33
CA ARG A 6 -0.93 13.30 -13.32
C ARG A 6 -2.21 12.76 -13.92
N TYR A 7 -3.02 12.15 -13.10
CA TYR A 7 -4.40 11.78 -13.43
C TYR A 7 -5.36 12.56 -12.54
N THR A 8 -6.58 12.74 -13.02
CA THR A 8 -7.70 13.32 -12.29
C THR A 8 -8.70 12.24 -11.92
N LEU A 9 -9.64 12.55 -11.03
CA LEU A 9 -10.77 11.67 -10.75
C LEU A 9 -11.58 11.39 -12.03
N GLN A 10 -11.74 12.38 -12.90
CA GLN A 10 -12.44 12.22 -14.16
C GLN A 10 -11.74 11.23 -15.09
N ASP A 11 -10.41 11.29 -15.21
CA ASP A 11 -9.64 10.28 -16.00
C ASP A 11 -9.88 8.86 -15.50
N THR A 12 -10.01 8.71 -14.18
CA THR A 12 -10.29 7.43 -13.54
C THR A 12 -11.67 6.90 -13.90
N LEU A 13 -12.69 7.75 -13.77
CA LEU A 13 -14.08 7.41 -14.09
C LEU A 13 -14.28 7.14 -15.60
N ASP A 14 -13.61 7.90 -16.47
CA ASP A 14 -13.69 7.67 -17.91
C ASP A 14 -12.98 6.37 -18.33
N SER A 15 -11.88 6.05 -17.68
CA SER A 15 -11.17 4.77 -17.91
C SER A 15 -12.00 3.57 -17.48
N GLU A 16 -12.73 3.65 -16.37
CA GLU A 16 -13.60 2.58 -15.86
C GLU A 16 -14.73 2.22 -16.86
N LYS A 17 -15.23 3.19 -17.64
CA LYS A 17 -16.26 2.97 -18.66
C LYS A 17 -15.86 1.95 -19.74
N ARG A 18 -14.55 1.70 -19.90
CA ARG A 18 -14.05 0.69 -20.84
C ARG A 18 -14.44 -0.73 -20.43
N ALA A 19 -14.60 -0.97 -19.12
CA ALA A 19 -15.04 -2.24 -18.53
C ALA A 19 -14.34 -3.47 -19.13
N LEU A 20 -13.01 -3.39 -19.29
CA LEU A 20 -12.21 -4.44 -19.94
C LEU A 20 -12.15 -5.73 -19.12
N PHE A 21 -12.24 -5.62 -17.81
CA PHE A 21 -12.29 -6.69 -16.84
C PHE A 21 -12.95 -6.19 -15.55
N ASN A 22 -13.36 -7.12 -14.70
CA ASN A 22 -14.03 -6.79 -13.44
C ASN A 22 -13.16 -7.12 -12.22
N VAL A 23 -13.35 -6.34 -11.15
CA VAL A 23 -12.59 -6.47 -9.90
C VAL A 23 -13.53 -6.42 -8.70
N LEU A 24 -13.30 -7.30 -7.73
CA LEU A 24 -13.75 -7.17 -6.35
C LEU A 24 -12.51 -6.91 -5.49
N SER A 25 -12.52 -5.83 -4.71
CA SER A 25 -11.38 -5.46 -3.86
C SER A 25 -11.73 -5.61 -2.39
N THR A 26 -10.88 -6.30 -1.64
CA THR A 26 -10.98 -6.44 -0.19
C THR A 26 -9.89 -5.61 0.49
N PHE A 27 -10.12 -5.19 1.74
CA PHE A 27 -9.21 -4.25 2.44
C PHE A 27 -8.96 -2.98 1.63
N ALA A 28 -10.02 -2.47 1.01
CA ALA A 28 -9.95 -1.45 -0.04
C ALA A 28 -9.41 -0.09 0.43
N GLY A 29 -9.42 0.17 1.74
CA GLY A 29 -9.03 1.47 2.30
C GLY A 29 -9.83 2.62 1.68
N GLY A 30 -9.19 3.75 1.42
CA GLY A 30 -9.78 4.90 0.70
C GLY A 30 -9.82 4.75 -0.82
N GLY A 31 -9.53 3.56 -1.38
CA GLY A 31 -9.67 3.27 -2.81
C GLY A 31 -8.40 3.40 -3.66
N GLY A 32 -7.21 3.37 -3.07
CA GLY A 32 -5.96 3.54 -3.82
C GLY A 32 -5.74 2.48 -4.90
N SER A 33 -5.84 1.19 -4.57
CA SER A 33 -5.71 0.09 -5.55
C SER A 33 -6.85 0.13 -6.57
N SER A 34 -8.08 0.38 -6.11
CA SER A 34 -9.26 0.52 -6.98
C SER A 34 -9.09 1.64 -8.01
N THR A 35 -8.47 2.76 -7.64
CA THR A 35 -8.11 3.85 -8.57
C THR A 35 -7.16 3.35 -9.66
N GLY A 36 -6.14 2.58 -9.29
CA GLY A 36 -5.20 1.98 -10.23
C GLY A 36 -5.89 1.02 -11.21
N TYR A 37 -6.76 0.15 -10.72
CA TYR A 37 -7.54 -0.75 -11.57
C TYR A 37 -8.46 0.00 -12.52
N ARG A 38 -9.16 1.05 -12.06
CA ARG A 38 -10.01 1.89 -12.92
C ARG A 38 -9.20 2.55 -14.03
N LEU A 39 -8.04 3.13 -13.72
CA LEU A 39 -7.15 3.70 -14.72
C LEU A 39 -6.70 2.67 -15.76
N ALA A 40 -6.55 1.41 -15.38
CA ALA A 40 -6.30 0.30 -16.30
C ALA A 40 -7.54 -0.12 -17.10
N GLY A 41 -8.72 0.43 -16.80
CA GLY A 41 -9.98 0.15 -17.50
C GLY A 41 -10.84 -0.93 -16.84
N ALA A 42 -10.58 -1.26 -15.59
CA ALA A 42 -11.41 -2.20 -14.85
C ALA A 42 -12.75 -1.58 -14.43
N LYS A 43 -13.78 -2.43 -14.36
CA LYS A 43 -15.01 -2.17 -13.63
C LYS A 43 -14.87 -2.70 -12.21
N ILE A 44 -14.93 -1.81 -11.20
CA ILE A 44 -14.99 -2.23 -9.80
C ILE A 44 -16.43 -2.58 -9.45
N LEU A 45 -16.69 -3.86 -9.17
CA LEU A 45 -18.04 -4.34 -8.89
C LEU A 45 -18.46 -4.09 -7.44
N ALA A 46 -17.57 -4.41 -6.50
CA ALA A 46 -17.78 -4.18 -5.08
C ALA A 46 -16.44 -4.07 -4.35
N VAL A 47 -16.46 -3.45 -3.17
CA VAL A 47 -15.29 -3.41 -2.28
C VAL A 47 -15.70 -3.78 -0.87
N ASN A 48 -14.80 -4.47 -0.14
CA ASN A 48 -14.96 -4.70 1.29
C ASN A 48 -13.94 -3.85 2.05
N GLU A 49 -14.42 -3.12 3.05
CA GLU A 49 -13.61 -2.33 3.97
C GLU A 49 -14.23 -2.36 5.37
N PHE A 50 -13.39 -2.52 6.38
CA PHE A 50 -13.80 -2.60 7.78
C PHE A 50 -13.92 -1.24 8.45
N VAL A 51 -13.00 -0.31 8.11
CA VAL A 51 -12.86 0.99 8.77
C VAL A 51 -13.82 2.00 8.16
N GLU A 52 -14.71 2.58 8.99
CA GLU A 52 -15.77 3.49 8.54
C GLU A 52 -15.22 4.76 7.88
N GLU A 53 -14.15 5.35 8.41
CA GLU A 53 -13.51 6.54 7.85
C GLU A 53 -12.94 6.28 6.44
N ALA A 54 -12.40 5.08 6.24
CA ALA A 54 -11.91 4.65 4.93
C ALA A 54 -13.07 4.43 3.95
N GLN A 55 -14.19 3.83 4.40
CA GLN A 55 -15.41 3.69 3.61
C GLN A 55 -15.97 5.06 3.20
N ASN A 56 -15.97 6.04 4.10
CA ASN A 56 -16.42 7.39 3.82
C ASN A 56 -15.56 8.06 2.76
N THR A 57 -14.23 7.97 2.89
CA THR A 57 -13.27 8.45 1.87
C THR A 57 -13.50 7.76 0.52
N TYR A 58 -13.74 6.44 0.54
CA TYR A 58 -14.02 5.69 -0.69
C TYR A 58 -15.32 6.18 -1.36
N ARG A 59 -16.37 6.38 -0.58
CA ARG A 59 -17.70 6.81 -1.05
C ARG A 59 -17.67 8.21 -1.65
N GLU A 60 -16.90 9.14 -1.07
CA GLU A 60 -16.73 10.48 -1.61
C GLU A 60 -16.08 10.47 -3.01
N ASN A 61 -15.12 9.57 -3.26
CA ASN A 61 -14.47 9.47 -4.56
C ASN A 61 -15.28 8.63 -5.57
N TYR A 62 -15.97 7.58 -5.10
CA TYR A 62 -16.64 6.59 -5.95
C TYR A 62 -18.03 6.24 -5.40
N PRO A 63 -19.00 7.17 -5.48
CA PRO A 63 -20.33 7.03 -4.85
C PRO A 63 -21.16 5.86 -5.39
N ASP A 64 -20.92 5.47 -6.64
CA ASP A 64 -21.68 4.42 -7.33
C ASP A 64 -21.14 3.00 -7.06
N THR A 65 -20.02 2.87 -6.32
CA THR A 65 -19.43 1.57 -6.02
C THR A 65 -20.10 0.93 -4.80
N VAL A 66 -20.46 -0.34 -4.91
CA VAL A 66 -20.99 -1.11 -3.79
C VAL A 66 -19.90 -1.29 -2.73
N ILE A 67 -20.12 -0.73 -1.53
CA ILE A 67 -19.23 -0.91 -0.39
C ILE A 67 -19.88 -1.92 0.57
N VAL A 68 -19.18 -3.02 0.81
CA VAL A 68 -19.56 -4.05 1.77
C VAL A 68 -18.81 -3.78 3.08
N PRO A 69 -19.47 -3.22 4.09
CA PRO A 69 -18.82 -2.94 5.37
C PRO A 69 -18.60 -4.23 6.15
N GLY A 70 -17.59 -4.24 7.02
CA GLY A 70 -17.43 -5.28 8.04
C GLY A 70 -16.16 -6.10 7.89
N ASP A 71 -15.94 -6.90 8.93
CA ASP A 71 -14.78 -7.78 9.08
C ASP A 71 -14.87 -8.96 8.11
N ILE A 72 -13.86 -9.13 7.26
CA ILE A 72 -13.76 -10.21 6.29
C ILE A 72 -13.87 -11.61 6.94
N LYS A 73 -13.49 -11.77 8.19
CA LYS A 73 -13.65 -13.01 8.97
C LYS A 73 -15.10 -13.45 9.09
N LYS A 74 -16.04 -12.50 9.03
CA LYS A 74 -17.48 -12.72 9.16
C LYS A 74 -18.21 -12.77 7.81
N LEU A 75 -17.52 -12.44 6.72
CA LEU A 75 -18.08 -12.43 5.38
C LEU A 75 -17.77 -13.75 4.66
N THR A 76 -18.74 -14.23 3.88
CA THR A 76 -18.55 -15.39 3.01
C THR A 76 -18.27 -14.94 1.58
N GLY A 77 -17.53 -15.75 0.81
CA GLY A 77 -17.35 -15.49 -0.62
C GLY A 77 -18.68 -15.43 -1.37
N THR A 78 -19.66 -16.24 -0.99
CA THR A 78 -21.03 -16.21 -1.55
C THR A 78 -21.67 -14.83 -1.36
N TYR A 79 -21.64 -14.28 -0.16
CA TYR A 79 -22.21 -12.96 0.11
C TYR A 79 -21.49 -11.86 -0.70
N LEU A 80 -20.18 -11.92 -0.80
CA LEU A 80 -19.41 -10.94 -1.59
C LEU A 80 -19.73 -11.05 -3.10
N MET A 81 -19.93 -12.26 -3.62
CA MET A 81 -20.36 -12.48 -5.01
C MET A 81 -21.76 -11.92 -5.27
N GLU A 82 -22.70 -12.12 -4.34
CA GLU A 82 -24.05 -11.54 -4.42
C GLU A 82 -23.99 -10.00 -4.51
N GLN A 83 -23.17 -9.37 -3.66
CA GLN A 83 -22.99 -7.93 -3.68
C GLN A 83 -22.32 -7.42 -4.97
N ALA A 84 -21.40 -8.20 -5.53
CA ALA A 84 -20.72 -7.91 -6.80
C ALA A 84 -21.55 -8.28 -8.04
N GLY A 85 -22.63 -9.03 -7.89
CA GLY A 85 -23.47 -9.49 -9.01
C GLY A 85 -22.77 -10.52 -9.92
N VAL A 86 -21.89 -11.36 -9.37
CA VAL A 86 -21.16 -12.39 -10.12
C VAL A 86 -21.39 -13.78 -9.53
N LYS A 87 -21.19 -14.81 -10.36
CA LYS A 87 -21.21 -16.21 -9.94
C LYS A 87 -19.80 -16.74 -9.70
N VAL A 88 -19.71 -17.90 -9.07
CA VAL A 88 -18.45 -18.63 -8.88
C VAL A 88 -17.69 -18.77 -10.19
N GLY A 89 -16.42 -18.34 -10.20
CA GLY A 89 -15.53 -18.43 -11.37
C GLY A 89 -15.66 -17.31 -12.41
N GLU A 90 -16.65 -16.42 -12.30
CA GLU A 90 -16.87 -15.32 -13.26
C GLU A 90 -16.02 -14.07 -12.98
N LEU A 91 -15.63 -13.86 -11.72
CA LEU A 91 -14.80 -12.71 -11.34
C LEU A 91 -13.43 -12.77 -12.02
N ASP A 92 -13.02 -11.67 -12.67
CA ASP A 92 -11.71 -11.61 -13.30
C ASP A 92 -10.61 -11.48 -12.27
N ILE A 93 -10.70 -10.48 -11.38
CA ILE A 93 -9.68 -10.22 -10.37
C ILE A 93 -10.29 -10.08 -8.97
N LEU A 94 -9.77 -10.84 -8.02
CA LEU A 94 -9.92 -10.55 -6.59
C LEU A 94 -8.64 -9.88 -6.09
N ASP A 95 -8.77 -8.62 -5.63
CA ASP A 95 -7.69 -7.82 -5.06
C ASP A 95 -7.79 -7.77 -3.53
N GLY A 96 -6.65 -7.73 -2.86
CA GLY A 96 -6.62 -7.55 -1.42
C GLY A 96 -5.26 -7.12 -0.88
N SER A 97 -5.29 -6.21 0.10
CA SER A 97 -4.10 -5.78 0.84
C SER A 97 -4.28 -6.01 2.35
N PRO A 98 -4.33 -7.29 2.79
CA PRO A 98 -4.50 -7.62 4.20
C PRO A 98 -3.41 -6.98 5.05
N PRO A 99 -3.75 -6.31 6.18
CA PRO A 99 -2.74 -5.67 7.01
C PRO A 99 -1.77 -6.69 7.61
N CYS A 100 -0.48 -6.33 7.66
CA CYS A 100 0.59 -7.14 8.21
C CYS A 100 1.42 -6.29 9.19
N SER A 101 0.85 -6.01 10.36
CA SER A 101 1.50 -5.15 11.36
C SER A 101 2.73 -5.77 12.00
N ALA A 102 2.79 -7.10 12.11
CA ALA A 102 3.88 -7.83 12.74
C ALA A 102 5.20 -7.75 11.95
N PHE A 103 5.12 -7.63 10.60
CA PHE A 103 6.29 -7.68 9.71
C PHE A 103 6.68 -6.32 9.12
N SER A 104 6.04 -5.23 9.55
CA SER A 104 6.41 -3.89 9.11
C SER A 104 7.73 -3.44 9.74
N MET A 105 8.72 -3.07 8.92
CA MET A 105 10.01 -2.49 9.38
C MET A 105 9.80 -1.27 10.29
N ALA A 106 8.73 -0.50 10.09
CA ALA A 106 8.38 0.63 10.95
C ALA A 106 7.89 0.19 12.34
N GLY A 107 7.31 -0.99 12.47
CA GLY A 107 6.88 -1.56 13.75
C GLY A 107 8.02 -2.14 14.57
N SER A 108 9.02 -2.76 13.94
CA SER A 108 10.13 -3.42 14.62
C SER A 108 11.18 -2.47 15.22
N ILE A 109 11.27 -1.22 14.74
CA ILE A 109 12.29 -0.26 15.19
C ILE A 109 11.75 0.75 16.21
N SER A 110 10.43 0.83 16.43
CA SER A 110 9.83 1.75 17.41
C SER A 110 10.10 1.39 18.87
N HIS A 111 10.74 0.26 19.14
CA HIS A 111 11.09 -0.21 20.48
C HIS A 111 12.62 -0.28 20.63
N GLY A 112 13.21 0.89 20.89
CA GLY A 112 14.61 1.01 21.26
C GLY A 112 14.90 0.25 22.56
N GLY A 113 15.59 -0.86 22.43
CA GLY A 113 16.07 -1.69 23.54
C GLY A 113 16.12 -3.16 23.15
N GLY A 114 17.27 -3.59 22.71
CA GLY A 114 17.87 -4.92 22.66
C GLY A 114 17.02 -6.14 22.96
N ASN A 115 15.97 -6.41 22.20
CA ASN A 115 15.28 -7.69 22.24
C ASN A 115 15.12 -8.25 20.83
N THR A 116 15.37 -9.53 20.72
CA THR A 116 15.36 -10.34 19.50
C THR A 116 14.00 -10.29 18.78
N HIS A 117 14.02 -10.55 17.47
CA HIS A 117 12.84 -10.60 16.59
C HIS A 117 11.65 -11.43 17.14
N ALA A 118 11.90 -12.39 18.02
CA ALA A 118 10.88 -13.19 18.70
C ALA A 118 9.91 -12.37 19.58
N ASP A 119 10.36 -11.24 20.17
CA ASP A 119 9.49 -10.36 20.97
C ASP A 119 8.57 -9.47 20.13
N ALA A 120 8.89 -9.25 18.86
CA ALA A 120 8.03 -8.53 17.93
C ALA A 120 6.81 -9.39 17.52
N PHE A 121 6.99 -10.71 17.44
CA PHE A 121 5.93 -11.69 17.18
C PHE A 121 4.84 -11.70 18.26
N ASN A 122 5.22 -11.41 19.52
CA ASN A 122 4.32 -11.47 20.67
C ASN A 122 3.67 -10.11 21.06
N LYS A 123 3.92 -9.03 20.33
CA LYS A 123 3.36 -7.71 20.67
C LYS A 123 2.37 -7.20 19.60
N THR A 124 1.21 -7.78 19.56
CA THR A 124 -0.06 -7.27 19.00
C THR A 124 -0.46 -5.94 19.63
N LYS A 125 0.23 -4.83 19.41
CA LYS A 125 -0.02 -3.62 20.19
C LYS A 125 -0.43 -2.36 19.41
N GLN A 126 -0.75 -2.38 18.14
CA GLN A 126 -1.13 -1.15 17.42
C GLN A 126 -2.50 -1.14 16.74
N TYR A 127 -3.19 -2.26 16.69
CA TYR A 127 -4.61 -2.28 16.30
C TYR A 127 -5.55 -2.55 17.51
N SER A 128 -5.01 -2.58 18.74
CA SER A 128 -5.81 -2.76 19.97
C SER A 128 -6.77 -1.58 20.26
N ASP A 129 -6.57 -0.44 19.62
CA ASP A 129 -7.48 0.71 19.73
C ASP A 129 -8.70 0.59 18.81
N ILE A 130 -8.65 -0.31 17.80
CA ILE A 130 -9.81 -0.70 17.00
C ILE A 130 -10.43 -1.92 17.70
N LYS A 131 -11.47 -1.70 18.50
CA LYS A 131 -12.20 -2.76 19.20
C LYS A 131 -12.60 -3.87 18.21
N GLY A 132 -12.03 -5.07 18.39
CA GLY A 132 -12.46 -6.29 17.70
C GLY A 132 -11.48 -6.93 16.72
N VAL A 133 -10.25 -6.43 16.56
CA VAL A 133 -9.23 -7.08 15.70
C VAL A 133 -8.33 -7.97 16.55
N GLU A 134 -8.75 -9.20 16.77
CA GLU A 134 -7.90 -10.28 17.29
C GLU A 134 -7.21 -10.97 16.11
N ASN A 135 -5.89 -11.22 16.22
CA ASN A 135 -5.06 -11.94 15.25
C ASN A 135 -5.07 -11.38 13.80
N VAL A 136 -4.39 -10.26 13.62
CA VAL A 136 -4.17 -9.62 12.29
C VAL A 136 -3.38 -10.54 11.34
N GLU A 137 -2.61 -11.49 11.87
CA GLU A 137 -1.82 -12.46 11.11
C GLU A 137 -2.69 -13.39 10.25
N ASP A 138 -3.92 -13.66 10.66
CA ASP A 138 -4.83 -14.57 9.96
C ASP A 138 -5.54 -13.90 8.76
N LEU A 139 -5.48 -12.57 8.62
CA LEU A 139 -6.28 -11.86 7.62
C LEU A 139 -5.89 -12.17 6.16
N PHE A 140 -4.63 -12.54 5.92
CA PHE A 140 -4.23 -12.99 4.58
C PHE A 140 -4.87 -14.35 4.23
N PHE A 141 -4.98 -15.25 5.21
CA PHE A 141 -5.65 -16.54 5.01
C PHE A 141 -7.17 -16.39 4.90
N GLU A 142 -7.76 -15.39 5.58
CA GLU A 142 -9.17 -15.03 5.38
C GLU A 142 -9.43 -14.51 3.96
N PHE A 143 -8.52 -13.70 3.42
CA PHE A 143 -8.55 -13.30 2.02
C PHE A 143 -8.50 -14.52 1.08
N LEU A 144 -7.61 -15.48 1.32
CA LEU A 144 -7.51 -16.70 0.53
C LEU A 144 -8.72 -17.63 0.73
N ARG A 145 -9.33 -17.65 1.91
CA ARG A 145 -10.60 -18.37 2.15
C ARG A 145 -11.70 -17.81 1.25
N VAL A 146 -11.83 -16.50 1.19
CA VAL A 146 -12.79 -15.83 0.29
C VAL A 146 -12.45 -16.13 -1.18
N ALA A 147 -11.17 -16.10 -1.56
CA ALA A 147 -10.73 -16.46 -2.91
C ALA A 147 -11.11 -17.88 -3.30
N LYS A 148 -10.98 -18.85 -2.36
CA LYS A 148 -11.39 -20.25 -2.57
C LYS A 148 -12.89 -20.38 -2.86
N ASP A 149 -13.74 -19.58 -2.21
CA ASP A 149 -15.18 -19.59 -2.43
C ASP A 149 -15.56 -18.97 -3.79
N ILE A 150 -14.97 -17.82 -4.11
CA ILE A 150 -15.28 -17.02 -5.31
C ILE A 150 -14.70 -17.65 -6.58
N LYS A 151 -13.52 -18.26 -6.48
CA LYS A 151 -12.72 -18.79 -7.59
C LYS A 151 -12.48 -17.75 -8.70
N PRO A 152 -11.92 -16.56 -8.39
CA PRO A 152 -11.61 -15.57 -9.41
C PRO A 152 -10.61 -16.13 -10.42
N LYS A 153 -10.51 -15.53 -11.62
CA LYS A 153 -9.51 -15.94 -12.63
C LYS A 153 -8.09 -15.60 -12.15
N VAL A 154 -7.96 -14.46 -11.50
CA VAL A 154 -6.68 -13.96 -10.94
C VAL A 154 -6.88 -13.47 -9.50
N ILE A 155 -5.93 -13.74 -8.63
CA ILE A 155 -5.84 -13.19 -7.27
C ILE A 155 -4.62 -12.28 -7.23
N ILE A 156 -4.80 -11.05 -6.73
CA ILE A 156 -3.68 -10.13 -6.48
C ILE A 156 -3.68 -9.78 -5.00
N GLY A 157 -2.62 -10.21 -4.29
CA GLY A 157 -2.40 -9.88 -2.89
C GLY A 157 -1.24 -8.91 -2.73
N GLU A 158 -1.39 -7.86 -1.92
CA GLU A 158 -0.30 -6.92 -1.59
C GLU A 158 0.08 -7.02 -0.12
N ASN A 159 1.40 -6.95 0.16
CA ASN A 159 1.89 -6.87 1.52
C ASN A 159 3.24 -6.12 1.60
N VAL A 160 3.77 -5.93 2.80
CA VAL A 160 5.04 -5.25 3.02
C VAL A 160 6.24 -6.10 2.59
N GLU A 161 7.35 -5.44 2.16
CA GLU A 161 8.62 -6.10 1.81
C GLU A 161 9.14 -7.01 2.94
N GLY A 162 8.94 -6.61 4.21
CA GLY A 162 9.41 -7.36 5.38
C GLY A 162 8.88 -8.80 5.46
N LEU A 163 7.77 -9.11 4.78
CA LEU A 163 7.22 -10.46 4.70
C LEU A 163 8.18 -11.45 4.02
N THR A 164 9.06 -10.98 3.13
CA THR A 164 10.02 -11.83 2.42
C THR A 164 11.33 -12.06 3.18
N MET A 165 11.47 -11.55 4.41
CA MET A 165 12.71 -11.49 5.15
C MET A 165 12.61 -12.14 6.53
N GLY A 166 13.76 -12.65 7.03
CA GLY A 166 13.88 -13.15 8.39
C GLY A 166 12.89 -14.27 8.72
N GLU A 167 12.33 -14.24 9.91
CA GLU A 167 11.34 -15.21 10.40
C GLU A 167 10.00 -15.17 9.65
N ALA A 168 9.68 -14.02 9.01
CA ALA A 168 8.48 -13.87 8.21
C ALA A 168 8.46 -14.74 6.95
N LYS A 169 9.60 -15.30 6.53
CA LYS A 169 9.68 -16.18 5.35
C LYS A 169 8.83 -17.44 5.51
N GLU A 170 8.69 -17.97 6.70
CA GLU A 170 7.83 -19.13 6.94
C GLU A 170 6.36 -18.79 6.62
N TYR A 171 5.91 -17.63 7.07
CA TYR A 171 4.57 -17.13 6.76
C TYR A 171 4.39 -16.84 5.26
N PHE A 172 5.40 -16.27 4.61
CA PHE A 172 5.42 -16.06 3.17
C PHE A 172 5.25 -17.37 2.39
N HIS A 173 6.00 -18.41 2.74
CA HIS A 173 5.87 -19.73 2.11
C HIS A 173 4.52 -20.38 2.38
N LYS A 174 3.97 -20.22 3.59
CA LYS A 174 2.63 -20.71 3.91
C LYS A 174 1.56 -20.05 3.04
N ILE A 175 1.69 -18.74 2.77
CA ILE A 175 0.80 -18.05 1.81
C ILE A 175 0.92 -18.69 0.43
N GLN A 176 2.14 -18.88 -0.10
CA GLN A 176 2.35 -19.48 -1.41
C GLN A 176 1.72 -20.88 -1.51
N ASN A 177 1.98 -21.73 -0.53
CA ASN A 177 1.40 -23.08 -0.48
C ASN A 177 -0.15 -23.02 -0.47
N THR A 178 -0.74 -22.07 0.25
CA THR A 178 -2.20 -21.93 0.29
C THR A 178 -2.78 -21.52 -1.08
N PHE A 179 -2.09 -20.70 -1.85
CA PHE A 179 -2.50 -20.42 -3.24
C PHE A 179 -2.53 -21.69 -4.09
N GLU A 180 -1.49 -22.52 -3.99
CA GLU A 180 -1.40 -23.81 -4.70
C GLU A 180 -2.49 -24.79 -4.24
N GLU A 181 -2.72 -24.89 -2.93
CA GLU A 181 -3.78 -25.74 -2.35
C GLU A 181 -5.20 -25.37 -2.82
N ILE A 182 -5.44 -24.10 -3.15
CA ILE A 182 -6.75 -23.64 -3.65
C ILE A 182 -6.83 -23.60 -5.19
N GLY A 183 -5.81 -24.15 -5.90
CA GLY A 183 -5.80 -24.36 -7.36
C GLY A 183 -5.31 -23.17 -8.18
N TYR A 184 -4.26 -22.47 -7.70
CA TYR A 184 -3.65 -21.33 -8.40
C TYR A 184 -2.14 -21.53 -8.59
N HIS A 185 -1.66 -21.28 -9.79
CA HIS A 185 -0.24 -21.01 -9.98
C HIS A 185 0.11 -19.64 -9.38
N ILE A 186 1.20 -19.55 -8.64
CA ILE A 186 1.58 -18.37 -7.86
C ILE A 186 2.96 -17.86 -8.26
N VAL A 187 3.09 -16.53 -8.32
CA VAL A 187 4.38 -15.83 -8.30
C VAL A 187 4.32 -14.71 -7.28
N ALA A 188 5.42 -14.48 -6.57
CA ALA A 188 5.54 -13.39 -5.62
C ALA A 188 6.87 -12.67 -5.79
N ASP A 189 6.84 -11.33 -5.87
CA ASP A 189 8.04 -10.49 -5.99
C ASP A 189 7.83 -9.16 -5.26
N VAL A 190 8.96 -8.50 -4.93
CA VAL A 190 8.98 -7.18 -4.30
C VAL A 190 9.18 -6.11 -5.37
N LEU A 191 8.19 -5.27 -5.56
CA LEU A 191 8.23 -4.15 -6.47
C LEU A 191 8.46 -2.82 -5.73
N ASP A 192 9.34 -1.96 -6.26
CA ASP A 192 9.51 -0.57 -5.82
C ASP A 192 8.76 0.34 -6.81
N SER A 193 7.69 0.98 -6.34
CA SER A 193 6.82 1.83 -7.14
C SER A 193 7.54 2.91 -7.95
N SER A 194 8.73 3.34 -7.50
CA SER A 194 9.50 4.37 -8.21
C SER A 194 10.03 3.94 -9.58
N TYR A 195 10.10 2.64 -9.85
CA TYR A 195 10.44 2.11 -11.19
C TYR A 195 9.23 2.00 -12.13
N PHE A 196 8.04 2.36 -11.65
CA PHE A 196 6.78 2.26 -12.38
C PHE A 196 6.08 3.63 -12.55
N GLY A 197 6.87 4.71 -12.62
CA GLY A 197 6.36 6.06 -12.85
C GLY A 197 5.83 6.77 -11.59
N VAL A 198 5.92 6.15 -10.40
CA VAL A 198 5.49 6.78 -9.14
C VAL A 198 6.66 7.56 -8.53
N PRO A 199 6.50 8.86 -8.17
CA PRO A 199 7.57 9.68 -7.59
C PRO A 199 7.86 9.36 -6.12
N GLN A 200 7.61 8.13 -5.71
CA GLN A 200 7.84 7.63 -4.37
C GLN A 200 8.48 6.25 -4.39
N SER A 201 9.51 6.04 -3.60
CA SER A 201 10.08 4.71 -3.33
C SER A 201 9.23 4.04 -2.24
N ARG A 202 8.40 3.10 -2.67
CA ARG A 202 7.55 2.27 -1.81
C ARG A 202 7.66 0.83 -2.28
N LYS A 203 8.31 0.02 -1.47
CA LYS A 203 8.50 -1.40 -1.76
C LYS A 203 7.38 -2.22 -1.15
N ARG A 204 6.79 -3.08 -1.98
CA ARG A 204 5.72 -4.00 -1.58
C ARG A 204 5.90 -5.35 -2.24
N CYS A 205 5.57 -6.39 -1.50
CA CYS A 205 5.46 -7.73 -2.03
C CYS A 205 4.09 -7.90 -2.68
N PHE A 206 4.08 -8.32 -3.94
CA PHE A 206 2.87 -8.64 -4.68
C PHE A 206 2.83 -10.13 -4.95
N PHE A 207 1.71 -10.75 -4.58
CA PHE A 207 1.36 -12.12 -4.91
C PHE A 207 0.40 -12.09 -6.08
N ILE A 208 0.73 -12.77 -7.18
CA ILE A 208 -0.15 -12.93 -8.33
C ILE A 208 -0.44 -14.41 -8.49
N GLY A 209 -1.69 -14.81 -8.24
CA GLY A 209 -2.19 -16.16 -8.47
C GLY A 209 -3.04 -16.21 -9.72
N VAL A 210 -2.77 -17.14 -10.63
CA VAL A 210 -3.62 -17.41 -11.80
C VAL A 210 -4.23 -18.79 -11.64
N ARG A 211 -5.56 -18.89 -11.73
CA ARG A 211 -6.28 -20.15 -11.60
C ARG A 211 -5.82 -21.15 -12.66
N GLU A 212 -5.59 -22.40 -12.28
CA GLU A 212 -4.95 -23.42 -13.14
C GLU A 212 -5.62 -23.56 -14.51
N ASP A 213 -6.96 -23.65 -14.58
CA ASP A 213 -7.69 -23.77 -15.82
C ASP A 213 -7.54 -22.54 -16.75
N VAL A 214 -7.37 -21.35 -16.16
CA VAL A 214 -7.10 -20.10 -16.88
C VAL A 214 -5.67 -20.09 -17.38
N ALA A 215 -4.72 -20.47 -16.54
CA ALA A 215 -3.31 -20.55 -16.90
C ALA A 215 -3.06 -21.51 -18.07
N GLU A 216 -3.65 -22.71 -18.01
CA GLU A 216 -3.61 -23.70 -19.12
C GLU A 216 -4.16 -23.11 -20.41
N LYS A 217 -5.32 -22.47 -20.35
CA LYS A 217 -6.00 -21.89 -21.52
C LYS A 217 -5.17 -20.83 -22.23
N VAL A 218 -4.39 -20.03 -21.49
CA VAL A 218 -3.57 -18.93 -22.05
C VAL A 218 -2.09 -19.28 -22.17
N GLY A 219 -1.70 -20.52 -21.84
CA GLY A 219 -0.33 -21.01 -21.96
C GLY A 219 0.62 -20.46 -20.90
N ILE A 220 0.09 -19.99 -19.76
CA ILE A 220 0.91 -19.57 -18.61
C ILE A 220 1.33 -20.82 -17.82
N ASN A 221 2.60 -20.91 -17.50
CA ASN A 221 3.17 -21.98 -16.67
C ASN A 221 4.16 -21.37 -15.65
N PHE A 222 4.70 -22.17 -14.76
CA PHE A 222 5.63 -21.75 -13.73
C PHE A 222 6.80 -20.88 -14.26
N MET A 223 7.33 -21.19 -15.44
CA MET A 223 8.47 -20.44 -16.04
C MET A 223 8.05 -19.07 -16.58
N THR A 224 6.78 -18.91 -16.98
CA THR A 224 6.26 -17.69 -17.61
C THR A 224 5.49 -16.78 -16.61
N MET A 225 5.22 -17.23 -15.39
CA MET A 225 4.49 -16.47 -14.38
C MET A 225 5.13 -15.10 -14.08
N TYR A 226 6.47 -15.01 -14.09
CA TYR A 226 7.16 -13.73 -13.85
C TYR A 226 6.89 -12.66 -14.91
N GLN A 227 6.43 -13.05 -16.11
CA GLN A 227 6.03 -12.13 -17.18
C GLN A 227 4.71 -11.40 -16.86
N LEU A 228 4.00 -11.79 -15.80
CA LEU A 228 2.82 -11.09 -15.32
C LEU A 228 3.16 -9.77 -14.60
N TYR A 229 4.41 -9.60 -14.16
CA TYR A 229 4.84 -8.33 -13.62
C TYR A 229 5.17 -7.35 -14.75
N PRO A 230 4.87 -6.05 -14.55
CA PRO A 230 5.27 -5.03 -15.53
C PRO A 230 6.78 -4.88 -15.58
N ASP A 231 7.31 -4.52 -16.74
CA ASP A 231 8.70 -4.18 -16.90
C ASP A 231 9.08 -2.92 -16.12
N LYS A 232 10.21 -2.94 -15.47
CA LYS A 232 10.76 -1.79 -14.76
C LYS A 232 11.24 -0.74 -15.75
N ASN A 233 10.93 0.53 -15.48
CA ASN A 233 11.52 1.64 -16.23
C ASN A 233 13.04 1.71 -15.94
N ASP A 234 13.82 2.12 -16.94
CA ASP A 234 15.27 2.37 -16.80
C ASP A 234 15.57 3.57 -15.88
N PHE A 235 14.59 4.42 -15.66
CA PHE A 235 14.69 5.62 -14.80
C PHE A 235 13.65 5.59 -13.69
N ARG A 236 13.94 6.34 -12.63
CA ARG A 236 13.03 6.52 -11.50
C ARG A 236 12.45 7.94 -11.53
N THR A 237 11.14 8.04 -11.44
CA THR A 237 10.46 9.35 -11.36
C THR A 237 10.86 10.04 -10.06
N THR A 238 11.30 11.30 -10.17
CA THR A 238 11.76 12.09 -9.03
C THR A 238 10.61 12.85 -8.34
N LEU A 239 10.82 13.23 -7.09
CA LEU A 239 9.88 14.08 -6.37
C LEU A 239 9.71 15.44 -7.07
N GLY A 240 10.80 16.03 -7.59
CA GLY A 240 10.77 17.30 -8.30
C GLY A 240 9.85 17.29 -9.53
N GLU A 241 9.85 16.20 -10.30
CA GLU A 241 8.95 16.04 -11.44
C GLU A 241 7.47 16.08 -11.02
N ALA A 242 7.16 15.66 -9.79
CA ALA A 242 5.79 15.61 -9.30
C ALA A 242 5.30 16.93 -8.68
N ILE A 243 6.20 17.70 -8.04
CA ILE A 243 5.78 18.84 -7.20
C ILE A 243 6.30 20.21 -7.63
N ASN A 244 7.22 20.30 -8.63
CA ASN A 244 7.84 21.60 -9.01
C ASN A 244 6.83 22.66 -9.49
N ASP A 245 5.67 22.26 -9.97
CA ASP A 245 4.59 23.13 -10.45
C ASP A 245 3.40 23.22 -9.48
N VAL A 246 3.52 22.60 -8.29
CA VAL A 246 2.50 22.73 -7.25
C VAL A 246 2.71 24.03 -6.51
N VAL A 247 1.80 24.98 -6.75
CA VAL A 247 1.72 26.24 -6.01
C VAL A 247 0.58 26.12 -5.01
N ASN A 248 0.89 26.30 -3.72
CA ASN A 248 -0.11 26.36 -2.67
C ASN A 248 -0.50 27.83 -2.46
N ASP A 249 -1.61 28.25 -3.07
CA ASP A 249 -2.11 29.63 -3.00
C ASP A 249 -3.12 29.84 -1.87
N ASP A 250 -3.65 28.78 -1.29
CA ASP A 250 -4.68 28.86 -0.25
C ASP A 250 -4.06 28.93 1.15
N LYS A 251 -4.06 30.15 1.71
CA LYS A 251 -3.51 30.40 3.05
C LYS A 251 -4.33 29.78 4.19
N GLU A 252 -5.63 29.63 4.04
CA GLU A 252 -6.50 29.03 5.06
C GLU A 252 -6.27 27.52 5.11
N GLU A 253 -6.14 26.86 3.96
CA GLU A 253 -5.77 25.46 3.87
C GLU A 253 -4.35 25.20 4.41
N LEU A 254 -3.41 26.14 4.15
CA LEU A 254 -2.04 26.09 4.64
C LEU A 254 -1.95 26.08 6.18
N ASP A 255 -2.72 26.89 6.86
CA ASP A 255 -2.68 26.98 8.34
C ASP A 255 -3.28 25.75 9.01
N TYR A 256 -4.22 25.06 8.38
CA TYR A 256 -4.85 23.84 8.87
C TYR A 256 -4.04 22.56 8.55
N LEU A 257 -3.40 22.51 7.39
CA LEU A 257 -2.69 21.32 6.87
C LEU A 257 -1.21 21.27 7.27
N PHE A 258 -0.60 22.39 7.71
CA PHE A 258 0.84 22.45 7.99
C PHE A 258 1.17 22.37 9.48
N ASP A 259 1.35 21.15 9.95
CA ASP A 259 2.14 20.91 11.14
C ASP A 259 3.62 21.26 10.86
N LYS A 260 3.97 22.53 11.00
CA LYS A 260 5.37 22.93 11.07
C LYS A 260 6.01 22.16 12.22
N ILE A 261 7.06 21.44 11.94
CA ILE A 261 7.78 20.72 12.98
C ILE A 261 8.41 21.77 13.90
N SER A 262 7.92 21.85 15.15
CA SER A 262 8.42 22.80 16.12
C SER A 262 9.93 22.65 16.31
N PRO A 263 10.74 23.72 16.13
CA PRO A 263 12.20 23.69 16.34
C PRO A 263 12.58 23.39 17.80
N GLU A 264 11.67 23.50 18.75
CA GLU A 264 11.93 23.24 20.17
C GLU A 264 11.89 21.74 20.49
N LYS A 265 11.13 20.95 19.71
CA LYS A 265 11.06 19.49 19.89
C LYS A 265 12.33 18.81 19.38
N ALA A 266 12.69 17.66 19.95
CA ALA A 266 13.88 16.90 19.58
C ALA A 266 13.97 16.57 18.09
N VAL A 267 12.84 16.20 17.47
CA VAL A 267 12.75 15.94 16.02
C VAL A 267 13.02 17.21 15.21
N GLY A 268 12.46 18.35 15.64
CA GLY A 268 12.67 19.63 14.98
C GLY A 268 14.11 20.10 15.06
N LYS A 269 14.75 19.99 16.23
CA LYS A 269 16.18 20.31 16.39
C LYS A 269 17.06 19.51 15.44
N THR A 270 16.74 18.24 15.20
CA THR A 270 17.47 17.41 14.24
C THR A 270 17.18 17.86 12.81
N LEU A 271 15.90 18.13 12.46
CA LEU A 271 15.52 18.59 11.13
C LEU A 271 16.21 19.90 10.74
N MET A 272 16.32 20.86 11.68
CA MET A 272 16.98 22.16 11.44
C MET A 272 18.48 22.03 11.12
N LYS A 273 19.11 20.93 11.54
CA LYS A 273 20.52 20.64 11.20
C LYS A 273 20.65 20.02 9.79
N MET A 274 19.57 19.51 9.21
CA MET A 274 19.58 18.87 7.90
C MET A 274 19.49 19.94 6.79
N PRO A 275 20.44 19.99 5.84
CA PRO A 275 20.42 20.99 4.77
C PRO A 275 19.15 20.88 3.92
N LYS A 276 18.64 22.03 3.45
CA LYS A 276 17.54 22.15 2.50
C LYS A 276 18.03 21.86 1.10
N ASP A 277 17.12 21.39 0.22
CA ASP A 277 17.40 21.01 -1.16
C ASP A 277 18.59 20.04 -1.33
N PRO A 278 18.61 18.93 -0.59
CA PRO A 278 19.74 18.01 -0.68
C PRO A 278 19.73 17.22 -2.00
N ASP A 279 20.92 16.84 -2.49
CA ASP A 279 21.08 16.00 -3.68
C ASP A 279 20.56 14.57 -3.49
N LYS A 280 20.51 14.11 -2.26
CA LYS A 280 20.01 12.78 -1.86
C LYS A 280 19.07 12.88 -0.68
N VAL A 281 18.28 11.84 -0.45
CA VAL A 281 17.49 11.72 0.78
C VAL A 281 18.44 11.68 1.99
N LEU A 282 18.17 12.54 2.98
CA LEU A 282 18.92 12.58 4.24
C LEU A 282 18.15 11.84 5.34
N THR A 283 18.86 11.26 6.28
CA THR A 283 18.28 10.62 7.46
C THR A 283 18.63 11.38 8.73
N GLY A 284 17.71 11.50 9.66
CA GLY A 284 17.94 12.17 10.95
C GLY A 284 19.04 11.51 11.77
N MET A 285 19.35 10.24 11.55
CA MET A 285 20.45 9.54 12.23
C MET A 285 21.79 10.24 12.04
N ASP A 286 22.06 10.75 10.83
CA ASP A 286 23.32 11.40 10.47
C ASP A 286 23.47 12.79 11.11
N TYR A 287 22.39 13.37 11.62
CA TYR A 287 22.31 14.72 12.17
C TYR A 287 21.97 14.76 13.66
N HIS A 288 21.68 13.61 14.27
CA HIS A 288 21.41 13.47 15.69
C HIS A 288 22.65 12.94 16.41
N GLU A 289 23.05 13.58 17.52
CA GLU A 289 24.29 13.28 18.26
C GLU A 289 24.41 11.82 18.73
N LYS A 290 23.28 11.17 19.01
CA LYS A 290 23.21 9.77 19.46
C LYS A 290 22.68 8.82 18.35
N GLY A 291 22.62 9.24 17.09
CA GLY A 291 22.12 8.41 16.00
C GLY A 291 20.63 8.04 16.06
N HIS A 292 19.82 8.81 16.83
CA HIS A 292 18.37 8.61 16.87
C HIS A 292 17.66 9.23 15.65
N HIS A 293 16.32 9.13 15.59
CA HIS A 293 15.46 9.69 14.54
C HIS A 293 15.71 9.08 13.15
N PHE A 294 15.93 7.76 13.06
CA PHE A 294 16.12 7.06 11.79
C PHE A 294 14.93 7.23 10.83
N ASN A 295 13.71 7.39 11.33
CA ASN A 295 12.50 7.64 10.55
C ASN A 295 12.35 9.09 10.08
N LEU A 296 13.13 10.03 10.63
CA LEU A 296 13.16 11.40 10.13
C LEU A 296 13.96 11.43 8.84
N LYS A 297 13.31 11.79 7.76
CA LYS A 297 13.94 11.86 6.44
C LYS A 297 13.64 13.22 5.81
N ARG A 298 14.67 13.93 5.34
CA ARG A 298 14.49 15.06 4.43
C ARG A 298 14.57 14.54 3.00
N SER A 299 13.48 14.74 2.23
CA SER A 299 13.40 14.34 0.83
C SER A 299 14.36 15.13 -0.05
N SER A 300 14.53 14.70 -1.28
CA SER A 300 15.30 15.40 -2.31
C SER A 300 14.41 15.58 -3.55
N LEU A 301 14.47 16.74 -4.18
CA LEU A 301 13.79 16.94 -5.46
C LEU A 301 14.37 16.07 -6.58
N ARG A 302 15.61 15.61 -6.43
CA ARG A 302 16.37 14.83 -7.43
C ARG A 302 16.21 13.32 -7.30
N LYS A 303 15.41 12.88 -6.32
CA LYS A 303 15.18 11.46 -6.03
C LYS A 303 13.69 11.20 -5.82
N PRO A 304 13.24 9.94 -5.95
CA PRO A 304 11.91 9.55 -5.50
C PRO A 304 11.73 9.87 -4.01
N CYS A 305 10.55 10.31 -3.63
CA CYS A 305 10.20 10.54 -2.23
C CYS A 305 10.28 9.24 -1.44
N PRO A 306 10.82 9.23 -0.23
CA PRO A 306 10.65 8.09 0.67
C PRO A 306 9.17 7.81 0.95
N THR A 307 8.84 6.58 1.34
CA THR A 307 7.47 6.22 1.70
C THR A 307 6.87 7.20 2.71
N ILE A 308 5.74 7.82 2.35
CA ILE A 308 4.92 8.64 3.23
C ILE A 308 3.99 7.70 3.99
N THR A 309 4.03 7.75 5.32
CA THR A 309 3.23 6.88 6.19
C THR A 309 2.04 7.64 6.77
N ALA A 310 0.95 6.94 7.07
CA ALA A 310 -0.26 7.53 7.67
C ALA A 310 0.02 8.28 8.99
N MET A 311 0.98 7.81 9.79
CA MET A 311 1.40 8.47 11.04
C MET A 311 2.35 9.66 10.81
N GLY A 312 2.75 9.89 9.55
CA GLY A 312 3.73 10.94 9.19
C GLY A 312 3.29 12.34 9.55
N ASN A 313 2.00 12.60 9.67
CA ASN A 313 1.44 13.94 9.90
C ASN A 313 1.34 14.33 11.38
N LEU A 314 1.53 13.41 12.32
CA LEU A 314 1.41 13.73 13.74
C LEU A 314 2.58 14.60 14.23
N ALA A 315 2.26 15.70 14.93
CA ALA A 315 3.23 16.61 15.51
C ALA A 315 4.18 15.86 16.46
N GLY A 316 5.49 16.02 16.23
CA GLY A 316 6.53 15.41 17.08
C GLY A 316 6.90 13.98 16.72
N VAL A 317 6.24 13.34 15.74
CA VAL A 317 6.65 12.03 15.21
C VAL A 317 7.64 12.24 14.06
N ALA A 318 8.72 11.47 14.03
CA ALA A 318 9.65 11.45 12.90
C ALA A 318 8.94 10.92 11.65
N GLY A 319 9.24 11.51 10.50
CA GLY A 319 8.59 11.13 9.23
C GLY A 319 9.30 11.74 8.03
N THR A 320 8.71 11.60 6.86
CA THR A 320 9.24 12.15 5.61
C THR A 320 8.90 13.63 5.52
N CYS A 321 9.92 14.47 5.36
CA CYS A 321 9.81 15.94 5.33
C CYS A 321 10.07 16.48 3.92
N HIS A 322 9.47 17.66 3.68
CA HIS A 322 9.63 18.42 2.46
C HIS A 322 11.10 18.76 2.19
N PRO A 323 11.58 18.75 0.93
CA PRO A 323 12.98 19.02 0.62
C PRO A 323 13.42 20.45 0.93
N LEU A 324 12.52 21.43 0.73
CA LEU A 324 12.83 22.86 0.85
C LEU A 324 12.34 23.50 2.16
N GLU A 325 11.37 22.89 2.83
CA GLU A 325 10.68 23.45 3.98
C GLU A 325 10.80 22.53 5.20
N ASP A 326 10.70 23.14 6.41
CA ASP A 326 10.80 22.41 7.66
C ASP A 326 9.42 21.91 8.12
N ARG A 327 8.76 21.16 7.23
CA ARG A 327 7.45 20.54 7.40
C ARG A 327 7.42 19.14 6.83
N LYS A 328 6.39 18.42 7.15
CA LYS A 328 6.08 17.12 6.52
C LYS A 328 5.30 17.35 5.21
N PHE A 329 5.08 16.26 4.48
CA PHE A 329 4.09 16.26 3.41
C PHE A 329 2.69 16.14 4.01
N THR A 330 1.76 16.83 3.42
CA THR A 330 0.33 16.83 3.72
C THR A 330 -0.41 16.21 2.56
#